data_ea3cbe23d258bec117a1316a531dce2b
#
_entry.id   ea3cbe23d258bec117a1316a531dce2b
#
_cell.length_a   1.000
_cell.length_b   1.000
_cell.length_c   1.000
_cell.angle_alpha   90.00
_cell.angle_beta   90.00
_cell.angle_gamma   90.00
#
_symmetry.space_group_name_H-M   'P 1'
#
loop_
_entity.id
_entity.type
_entity.pdbx_description
1 polymer ?
#
loop_
_entity_poly.entity_id
_entity_poly.type
_entity_poly.pdbx_seq_one_letter_code
_entity_poly.pdbx_strand_id
1 'polypeptide(L)'
;MLLSLLLITSMVVWVRVFLTVPTIDQSVGCTPSAASLSPVGYHELDAVAPAPPDRTAVRVFNGSSLRGAARLMSLQLKDLGFPLAADAADDPVYPLGNMSCVGQIRFGPQGAAAARTLSLLVPCAQLMRDKRTDATVDFSVGTNFNGLIVNPAARQALSQLTTWARQNPVPPGGLLNQSQARPSLDLPLLTAARPGHC
;
A
#
# COMPACT_ATOMS: atom_id res chain seq x y z
N MET A 1 -19.67 -39.51 -30.17
CA MET A 1 -20.46 -38.96 -29.07
C MET A 1 -19.62 -38.72 -27.79
N LEU A 2 -18.90 -39.70 -27.24
CA LEU A 2 -18.10 -39.55 -26.03
C LEU A 2 -17.00 -38.46 -26.16
N LEU A 3 -16.30 -38.41 -27.28
CA LEU A 3 -15.25 -37.43 -27.56
C LEU A 3 -15.79 -36.01 -27.63
N SER A 4 -16.97 -35.83 -28.24
CA SER A 4 -17.62 -34.51 -28.31
C SER A 4 -18.07 -34.02 -26.94
N LEU A 5 -18.54 -34.90 -26.07
CA LEU A 5 -18.92 -34.59 -24.70
C LEU A 5 -17.71 -34.15 -23.87
N LEU A 6 -16.57 -34.82 -24.01
CA LEU A 6 -15.33 -34.47 -23.34
C LEU A 6 -14.79 -33.10 -23.79
N LEU A 7 -14.87 -32.78 -25.08
CA LEU A 7 -14.47 -31.47 -25.59
C LEU A 7 -15.36 -30.35 -25.04
N ILE A 8 -16.67 -30.56 -25.00
CA ILE A 8 -17.60 -29.57 -24.45
C ILE A 8 -17.36 -29.34 -22.95
N THR A 9 -17.20 -30.44 -22.18
CA THR A 9 -16.92 -30.29 -20.73
C THR A 9 -15.59 -29.63 -20.47
N SER A 10 -14.54 -29.96 -21.23
CA SER A 10 -13.24 -29.28 -21.14
C SER A 10 -13.37 -27.79 -21.44
N MET A 11 -14.07 -27.40 -22.51
CA MET A 11 -14.30 -26.03 -22.88
C MET A 11 -15.06 -25.26 -21.78
N VAL A 12 -16.12 -25.85 -21.22
CA VAL A 12 -16.87 -25.23 -20.12
C VAL A 12 -16.00 -25.04 -18.88
N VAL A 13 -15.16 -26.01 -18.53
CA VAL A 13 -14.25 -25.89 -17.38
C VAL A 13 -13.25 -24.76 -17.61
N TRP A 14 -12.63 -24.71 -18.78
CA TRP A 14 -11.67 -23.63 -19.09
C TRP A 14 -12.32 -22.26 -19.09
N VAL A 15 -13.51 -22.11 -19.70
CA VAL A 15 -14.26 -20.86 -19.67
C VAL A 15 -14.58 -20.44 -18.23
N ARG A 16 -14.99 -21.37 -17.37
CA ARG A 16 -15.24 -21.11 -15.95
C ARG A 16 -13.97 -20.67 -15.23
N VAL A 17 -12.84 -21.34 -15.45
CA VAL A 17 -11.55 -20.98 -14.85
C VAL A 17 -11.15 -19.56 -15.26
N PHE A 18 -11.22 -19.22 -16.56
CA PHE A 18 -10.87 -17.87 -17.03
C PHE A 18 -11.80 -16.78 -16.50
N LEU A 19 -13.09 -17.09 -16.30
CA LEU A 19 -14.06 -16.13 -15.76
C LEU A 19 -13.99 -15.98 -14.23
N THR A 20 -13.33 -16.91 -13.53
CA THR A 20 -13.23 -16.89 -12.05
C THR A 20 -11.87 -16.47 -11.52
N VAL A 21 -10.90 -16.09 -12.39
CA VAL A 21 -9.62 -15.52 -11.92
C VAL A 21 -9.91 -14.20 -11.20
N PRO A 22 -9.60 -14.09 -9.90
CA PRO A 22 -9.84 -12.87 -9.16
C PRO A 22 -8.98 -11.73 -9.73
N THR A 23 -9.54 -10.54 -9.82
CA THR A 23 -8.77 -9.33 -10.15
C THR A 23 -7.83 -9.00 -9.00
N ILE A 24 -6.76 -8.24 -9.28
CA ILE A 24 -5.83 -7.80 -8.23
C ILE A 24 -6.57 -7.01 -7.13
N ASP A 25 -7.57 -6.21 -7.49
CA ASP A 25 -8.39 -5.46 -6.54
C ASP A 25 -9.18 -6.38 -5.60
N GLN A 26 -9.66 -7.52 -6.09
CA GLN A 26 -10.31 -8.54 -5.25
C GLN A 26 -9.30 -9.26 -4.34
N SER A 27 -8.10 -9.55 -4.85
CA SER A 27 -7.06 -10.25 -4.08
C SER A 27 -6.52 -9.42 -2.92
N VAL A 28 -6.44 -8.08 -3.07
CA VAL A 28 -6.00 -7.18 -1.99
C VAL A 28 -7.14 -6.71 -1.10
N GLY A 29 -8.38 -6.96 -1.46
CA GLY A 29 -9.58 -6.51 -0.75
C GLY A 29 -9.64 -7.01 0.69
N CYS A 30 -10.00 -6.14 1.63
CA CYS A 30 -10.15 -6.48 3.04
C CYS A 30 -11.60 -6.79 3.40
N THR A 31 -11.79 -7.81 4.24
CA THR A 31 -13.09 -8.18 4.80
C THR A 31 -13.04 -8.15 6.33
N PRO A 32 -14.09 -7.67 7.02
CA PRO A 32 -15.23 -6.96 6.45
C PRO A 32 -14.82 -5.64 5.78
N SER A 33 -15.63 -5.14 4.84
CA SER A 33 -15.34 -3.84 4.21
C SER A 33 -15.62 -2.68 5.19
N ALA A 34 -14.75 -1.67 5.17
CA ALA A 34 -14.91 -0.48 6.01
C ALA A 34 -15.88 0.51 5.35
N ALA A 35 -17.09 0.63 5.87
CA ALA A 35 -18.13 1.52 5.32
C ALA A 35 -17.76 3.02 5.36
N SER A 36 -16.84 3.42 6.25
CA SER A 36 -16.38 4.81 6.40
C SER A 36 -15.26 5.20 5.42
N LEU A 37 -14.73 4.26 4.66
CA LEU A 37 -13.60 4.43 3.75
C LEU A 37 -14.02 4.06 2.33
N SER A 38 -13.39 4.70 1.34
CA SER A 38 -13.65 4.41 -0.07
C SER A 38 -12.47 3.63 -0.67
N PRO A 39 -12.67 2.36 -1.08
CA PRO A 39 -11.64 1.63 -1.79
C PRO A 39 -11.34 2.31 -3.12
N VAL A 40 -10.07 2.34 -3.49
CA VAL A 40 -9.62 2.80 -4.82
C VAL A 40 -8.86 1.66 -5.51
N GLY A 41 -8.80 1.72 -6.83
CA GLY A 41 -8.16 0.67 -7.63
C GLY A 41 -6.68 0.48 -7.28
N TYR A 42 -6.20 -0.73 -7.43
CA TYR A 42 -4.79 -1.09 -7.18
C TYR A 42 -3.82 -0.15 -7.89
N HIS A 43 -4.14 0.24 -9.11
CA HIS A 43 -3.33 1.09 -9.99
C HIS A 43 -3.55 2.60 -9.81
N GLU A 44 -4.41 3.01 -8.87
CA GLU A 44 -4.78 4.42 -8.65
C GLU A 44 -3.57 5.34 -8.44
N LEU A 45 -2.52 4.84 -7.81
CA LEU A 45 -1.33 5.63 -7.49
C LEU A 45 -0.18 5.47 -8.50
N ASP A 46 -0.35 4.72 -9.58
CA ASP A 46 0.77 4.41 -10.49
C ASP A 46 1.32 5.64 -11.21
N ALA A 47 0.47 6.63 -11.49
CA ALA A 47 0.87 7.92 -12.08
C ALA A 47 1.38 8.94 -11.03
N VAL A 48 1.32 8.61 -9.73
CA VAL A 48 1.75 9.50 -8.65
C VAL A 48 3.24 9.31 -8.37
N ALA A 49 4.00 10.39 -8.39
CA ALA A 49 5.40 10.37 -7.97
C ALA A 49 5.49 10.05 -6.46
N PRO A 50 6.27 9.04 -6.04
CA PRO A 50 6.40 8.68 -4.64
C PRO A 50 7.13 9.78 -3.85
N ALA A 51 6.73 10.01 -2.60
CA ALA A 51 7.42 10.91 -1.69
C ALA A 51 8.67 10.25 -1.08
N PRO A 52 9.71 11.00 -0.72
CA PRO A 52 10.82 10.47 0.08
C PRO A 52 10.36 9.91 1.43
N PRO A 53 11.04 8.87 1.97
CA PRO A 53 10.66 8.27 3.26
C PRO A 53 10.59 9.28 4.40
N ASP A 54 11.55 10.19 4.52
CA ASP A 54 11.63 11.24 5.56
C ASP A 54 10.50 12.27 5.49
N ARG A 55 9.77 12.34 4.35
CA ARG A 55 8.61 13.20 4.12
C ARG A 55 7.28 12.44 4.12
N THR A 56 7.33 11.16 4.49
CA THR A 56 6.18 10.25 4.52
C THR A 56 5.82 9.94 5.98
N ALA A 57 5.02 10.80 6.61
CA ALA A 57 4.58 10.61 7.98
C ALA A 57 3.51 9.51 8.05
N VAL A 58 3.80 8.43 8.79
CA VAL A 58 2.94 7.24 8.87
C VAL A 58 2.37 7.06 10.27
N ARG A 59 1.08 6.74 10.37
CA ARG A 59 0.47 6.17 11.56
C ARG A 59 0.21 4.69 11.30
N VAL A 60 0.54 3.85 12.28
CA VAL A 60 0.36 2.40 12.13
C VAL A 60 -0.71 1.92 13.10
N PHE A 61 -1.70 1.23 12.54
CA PHE A 61 -2.81 0.65 13.30
C PHE A 61 -2.80 -0.88 13.23
N ASN A 62 -3.34 -1.50 14.26
CA ASN A 62 -3.54 -2.94 14.31
C ASN A 62 -5.00 -3.29 14.01
N GLY A 63 -5.29 -3.68 12.79
CA GLY A 63 -6.59 -4.23 12.37
C GLY A 63 -6.70 -5.75 12.53
N SER A 64 -5.64 -6.40 13.05
CA SER A 64 -5.60 -7.83 13.31
C SER A 64 -5.74 -8.15 14.80
N SER A 65 -6.05 -9.42 15.12
CA SER A 65 -6.05 -9.92 16.49
C SER A 65 -4.64 -10.19 17.06
N LEU A 66 -3.59 -10.07 16.20
CA LEU A 66 -2.22 -10.35 16.60
C LEU A 66 -1.63 -9.18 17.38
N ARG A 67 -1.41 -9.39 18.68
CA ARG A 67 -0.84 -8.36 19.57
C ARG A 67 0.56 -7.94 19.11
N GLY A 68 0.80 -6.63 19.08
CA GLY A 68 2.11 -6.06 18.76
C GLY A 68 2.42 -5.95 17.25
N ALA A 69 1.53 -6.40 16.36
CA ALA A 69 1.76 -6.35 14.91
C ALA A 69 2.02 -4.91 14.42
N ALA A 70 1.20 -3.94 14.82
CA ALA A 70 1.39 -2.54 14.48
C ALA A 70 2.69 -1.98 15.06
N ARG A 71 3.05 -2.33 16.30
CA ARG A 71 4.31 -1.88 16.90
C ARG A 71 5.54 -2.40 16.15
N LEU A 72 5.52 -3.68 15.75
CA LEU A 72 6.60 -4.27 14.96
C LEU A 72 6.72 -3.55 13.61
N MET A 73 5.61 -3.32 12.93
CA MET A 73 5.59 -2.58 11.65
C MET A 73 6.10 -1.14 11.82
N SER A 74 5.73 -0.45 12.91
CA SER A 74 6.22 0.90 13.22
C SER A 74 7.74 0.94 13.36
N LEU A 75 8.33 -0.04 14.06
CA LEU A 75 9.78 -0.15 14.20
C LEU A 75 10.45 -0.37 12.85
N GLN A 76 9.93 -1.28 12.03
CA GLN A 76 10.47 -1.55 10.70
C GLN A 76 10.39 -0.33 9.77
N LEU A 77 9.29 0.45 9.81
CA LEU A 77 9.17 1.70 9.05
C LEU A 77 10.17 2.75 9.55
N LYS A 78 10.35 2.88 10.87
CA LYS A 78 11.33 3.80 11.45
C LYS A 78 12.75 3.47 11.01
N ASP A 79 13.11 2.19 10.96
CA ASP A 79 14.43 1.72 10.47
C ASP A 79 14.64 2.04 8.97
N LEU A 80 13.55 2.13 8.19
CA LEU A 80 13.58 2.56 6.79
C LEU A 80 13.54 4.10 6.62
N GLY A 81 13.55 4.87 7.72
CA GLY A 81 13.61 6.33 7.70
C GLY A 81 12.25 7.04 7.61
N PHE A 82 11.14 6.33 7.89
CA PHE A 82 9.81 6.95 7.93
C PHE A 82 9.55 7.59 9.29
N PRO A 83 9.18 8.88 9.36
CA PRO A 83 8.71 9.48 10.61
C PRO A 83 7.33 8.89 10.97
N LEU A 84 7.18 8.52 12.23
CA LEU A 84 5.90 8.08 12.77
C LEU A 84 5.12 9.32 13.25
N ALA A 85 3.90 9.49 12.75
CA ALA A 85 3.03 10.60 13.13
C ALA A 85 2.32 10.38 14.46
N ALA A 86 2.29 9.12 14.96
CA ALA A 86 1.77 8.74 16.27
C ALA A 86 2.32 7.36 16.68
N ASP A 87 2.16 7.01 17.94
CA ASP A 87 2.40 5.65 18.43
C ASP A 87 1.44 4.64 17.79
N ALA A 88 1.92 3.39 17.68
CA ALA A 88 1.10 2.29 17.19
C ALA A 88 -0.11 2.05 18.10
N ALA A 89 -1.29 1.91 17.51
CA ALA A 89 -2.56 1.73 18.21
C ALA A 89 -3.44 0.65 17.56
N ASP A 90 -4.48 0.23 18.26
CA ASP A 90 -5.52 -0.60 17.67
C ASP A 90 -6.32 0.19 16.65
N ASP A 91 -6.81 -0.50 15.61
CA ASP A 91 -7.52 0.16 14.52
C ASP A 91 -8.95 0.51 14.92
N PRO A 92 -9.32 1.80 14.96
CA PRO A 92 -10.69 2.20 15.31
C PRO A 92 -11.73 1.77 14.27
N VAL A 93 -11.32 1.46 13.05
CA VAL A 93 -12.20 0.96 11.97
C VAL A 93 -12.45 -0.54 12.12
N TYR A 94 -11.49 -1.26 12.70
CA TYR A 94 -11.58 -2.71 12.96
C TYR A 94 -11.35 -3.05 14.44
N PRO A 95 -12.24 -2.57 15.33
CA PRO A 95 -12.03 -2.70 16.79
C PRO A 95 -12.02 -4.15 17.27
N LEU A 96 -12.53 -5.09 16.46
CA LEU A 96 -12.49 -6.53 16.75
C LEU A 96 -11.20 -7.21 16.28
N GLY A 97 -10.29 -6.49 15.62
CA GLY A 97 -9.06 -7.07 15.08
C GLY A 97 -9.31 -8.14 14.01
N ASN A 98 -10.37 -8.00 13.23
CA ASN A 98 -10.84 -9.01 12.27
C ASN A 98 -10.64 -8.60 10.80
N MET A 99 -9.74 -7.68 10.52
CA MET A 99 -9.43 -7.25 9.15
C MET A 99 -8.69 -8.35 8.39
N SER A 100 -9.43 -9.09 7.55
CA SER A 100 -8.90 -10.25 6.80
C SER A 100 -8.35 -9.82 5.44
N CYS A 101 -7.09 -9.39 5.43
CA CYS A 101 -6.27 -9.07 4.28
C CYS A 101 -4.82 -8.84 4.75
N VAL A 102 -3.92 -8.45 3.86
CA VAL A 102 -2.55 -8.05 4.23
C VAL A 102 -2.57 -6.73 5.03
N GLY A 103 -3.34 -5.75 4.59
CA GLY A 103 -3.47 -4.48 5.28
C GLY A 103 -4.14 -3.42 4.41
N GLN A 104 -4.36 -2.24 5.00
CA GLN A 104 -4.91 -1.07 4.30
C GLN A 104 -3.96 0.12 4.39
N ILE A 105 -3.72 0.79 3.26
CA ILE A 105 -3.08 2.10 3.20
C ILE A 105 -4.18 3.14 3.01
N ARG A 106 -4.40 3.97 4.02
CA ARG A 106 -5.46 5.00 4.05
C ARG A 106 -4.85 6.37 3.88
N PHE A 107 -5.38 7.17 2.98
CA PHE A 107 -4.82 8.47 2.65
C PHE A 107 -5.89 9.45 2.15
N GLY A 108 -5.65 10.73 2.42
CA GLY A 108 -6.39 11.83 1.80
C GLY A 108 -5.71 12.31 0.50
N PRO A 109 -6.29 13.32 -0.17
CA PRO A 109 -5.74 13.83 -1.43
C PRO A 109 -4.28 14.30 -1.33
N GLN A 110 -3.88 14.91 -0.20
CA GLN A 110 -2.52 15.41 0.00
C GLN A 110 -1.53 14.28 0.37
N GLY A 111 -2.01 13.13 0.85
CA GLY A 111 -1.21 11.97 1.22
C GLY A 111 -0.90 11.01 0.05
N ALA A 112 -1.35 11.29 -1.18
CA ALA A 112 -1.23 10.35 -2.30
C ALA A 112 0.23 9.97 -2.61
N ALA A 113 1.18 10.91 -2.59
CA ALA A 113 2.60 10.64 -2.80
C ALA A 113 3.22 9.78 -1.68
N ALA A 114 2.82 10.02 -0.43
CA ALA A 114 3.21 9.23 0.73
C ALA A 114 2.62 7.81 0.65
N ALA A 115 1.34 7.68 0.30
CA ALA A 115 0.68 6.40 0.08
C ALA A 115 1.33 5.61 -1.07
N ARG A 116 1.77 6.29 -2.15
CA ARG A 116 2.54 5.66 -3.23
C ARG A 116 3.81 5.03 -2.70
N THR A 117 4.61 5.76 -1.90
CA THR A 117 5.84 5.22 -1.32
C THR A 117 5.56 4.00 -0.44
N LEU A 118 4.56 4.10 0.44
CA LEU A 118 4.20 2.99 1.32
C LEU A 118 3.70 1.77 0.53
N SER A 119 2.99 1.98 -0.59
CA SER A 119 2.52 0.90 -1.47
C SER A 119 3.65 0.14 -2.18
N LEU A 120 4.84 0.73 -2.32
CA LEU A 120 6.02 0.01 -2.83
C LEU A 120 6.57 -0.97 -1.79
N LEU A 121 6.39 -0.68 -0.51
CA LEU A 121 6.85 -1.52 0.61
C LEU A 121 5.87 -2.64 0.92
N VAL A 122 4.58 -2.35 0.83
CA VAL A 122 3.50 -3.32 1.10
C VAL A 122 2.61 -3.40 -0.15
N PRO A 123 3.08 -4.05 -1.21
CA PRO A 123 2.39 -4.05 -2.52
C PRO A 123 0.98 -4.64 -2.45
N CYS A 124 0.75 -5.61 -1.56
CA CYS A 124 -0.55 -6.28 -1.41
C CYS A 124 -1.49 -5.59 -0.40
N ALA A 125 -1.18 -4.39 0.06
CA ALA A 125 -2.11 -3.61 0.86
C ALA A 125 -3.20 -2.97 -0.01
N GLN A 126 -4.46 -3.04 0.46
CA GLN A 126 -5.59 -2.35 -0.15
C GLN A 126 -5.43 -0.83 -0.01
N LEU A 127 -5.65 -0.11 -1.10
CA LEU A 127 -5.65 1.35 -1.08
C LEU A 127 -7.04 1.88 -0.71
N MET A 128 -7.10 2.77 0.28
CA MET A 128 -8.34 3.35 0.77
C MET A 128 -8.23 4.87 0.81
N ARG A 129 -9.20 5.56 0.22
CA ARG A 129 -9.29 7.01 0.29
C ARG A 129 -10.16 7.43 1.47
N ASP A 130 -9.70 8.42 2.22
CA ASP A 130 -10.47 9.07 3.26
C ASP A 130 -10.54 10.60 3.05
N LYS A 131 -11.19 11.30 3.98
CA LYS A 131 -11.47 12.75 3.87
C LYS A 131 -10.43 13.62 4.59
N ARG A 132 -9.30 13.05 5.04
CA ARG A 132 -8.26 13.87 5.69
C ARG A 132 -7.68 14.90 4.75
N THR A 133 -7.31 16.05 5.31
CA THR A 133 -6.74 17.16 4.55
C THR A 133 -5.23 17.30 4.73
N ASP A 134 -4.64 16.54 5.65
CA ASP A 134 -3.20 16.48 5.84
C ASP A 134 -2.52 15.44 4.92
N ALA A 135 -1.20 15.45 4.89
CA ALA A 135 -0.40 14.55 4.05
C ALA A 135 -0.01 13.23 4.75
N THR A 136 -0.51 12.98 5.97
CA THR A 136 -0.24 11.72 6.67
C THR A 136 -0.91 10.54 5.99
N VAL A 137 -0.32 9.37 6.16
CA VAL A 137 -0.92 8.10 5.73
C VAL A 137 -1.07 7.17 6.90
N ASP A 138 -2.12 6.35 6.89
CA ASP A 138 -2.27 5.28 7.85
C ASP A 138 -1.95 3.95 7.18
N PHE A 139 -1.22 3.10 7.87
CA PHE A 139 -1.13 1.69 7.53
C PHE A 139 -1.80 0.87 8.62
N SER A 140 -2.89 0.22 8.27
CA SER A 140 -3.55 -0.75 9.15
C SER A 140 -3.11 -2.16 8.80
N VAL A 141 -2.53 -2.85 9.77
CA VAL A 141 -2.03 -4.23 9.63
C VAL A 141 -3.20 -5.21 9.69
N GLY A 142 -3.35 -6.05 8.68
CA GLY A 142 -4.38 -7.09 8.62
C GLY A 142 -3.91 -8.44 9.15
N THR A 143 -4.84 -9.39 9.24
CA THR A 143 -4.57 -10.74 9.76
C THR A 143 -3.64 -11.57 8.87
N ASN A 144 -3.55 -11.24 7.58
CA ASN A 144 -2.70 -11.94 6.60
C ASN A 144 -1.32 -11.27 6.45
N PHE A 145 -1.00 -10.29 7.30
CA PHE A 145 0.30 -9.64 7.26
C PHE A 145 1.38 -10.52 7.92
N ASN A 146 2.36 -10.96 7.15
CA ASN A 146 3.44 -11.84 7.58
C ASN A 146 4.77 -11.09 7.81
N GLY A 147 4.71 -9.78 8.09
CA GLY A 147 5.89 -8.94 8.27
C GLY A 147 6.24 -8.13 7.02
N LEU A 148 7.08 -7.12 7.19
CA LEU A 148 7.54 -6.26 6.12
C LEU A 148 8.73 -6.90 5.40
N ILE A 149 8.47 -7.48 4.23
CA ILE A 149 9.51 -8.04 3.36
C ILE A 149 9.69 -7.10 2.17
N VAL A 150 10.67 -6.19 2.29
CA VAL A 150 10.96 -5.22 1.24
C VAL A 150 11.73 -5.91 0.11
N ASN A 151 11.16 -5.92 -1.10
CA ASN A 151 11.81 -6.50 -2.26
C ASN A 151 13.01 -5.62 -2.74
N PRO A 152 13.94 -6.15 -3.54
CA PRO A 152 15.13 -5.41 -3.98
C PRO A 152 14.80 -4.13 -4.76
N ALA A 153 13.77 -4.15 -5.61
CA ALA A 153 13.35 -2.96 -6.38
C ALA A 153 12.78 -1.86 -5.47
N ALA A 154 11.98 -2.23 -4.46
CA ALA A 154 11.49 -1.28 -3.47
C ALA A 154 12.63 -0.67 -2.65
N ARG A 155 13.64 -1.45 -2.25
CA ARG A 155 14.84 -0.93 -1.56
C ARG A 155 15.60 0.05 -2.44
N GLN A 156 15.79 -0.26 -3.71
CA GLN A 156 16.44 0.63 -4.66
C GLN A 156 15.64 1.92 -4.84
N ALA A 157 14.31 1.85 -4.98
CA ALA A 157 13.45 3.02 -5.06
C ALA A 157 13.58 3.90 -3.80
N LEU A 158 13.53 3.33 -2.60
CA LEU A 158 13.73 4.08 -1.35
C LEU A 158 15.11 4.74 -1.27
N SER A 159 16.17 4.05 -1.69
CA SER A 159 17.53 4.61 -1.73
C SER A 159 17.62 5.81 -2.66
N GLN A 160 17.03 5.75 -3.85
CA GLN A 160 16.98 6.87 -4.80
C GLN A 160 16.18 8.04 -4.22
N LEU A 161 15.03 7.78 -3.60
CA LEU A 161 14.20 8.80 -2.95
C LEU A 161 14.94 9.48 -1.79
N THR A 162 15.65 8.72 -0.97
CA THR A 162 16.45 9.24 0.14
C THR A 162 17.61 10.10 -0.36
N THR A 163 18.28 9.67 -1.43
CA THR A 163 19.35 10.44 -2.06
C THR A 163 18.83 11.74 -2.64
N TRP A 164 17.70 11.68 -3.34
CA TRP A 164 17.03 12.86 -3.87
C TRP A 164 16.64 13.84 -2.76
N ALA A 165 16.09 13.37 -1.63
CA ALA A 165 15.71 14.22 -0.50
C ALA A 165 16.89 14.97 0.11
N ARG A 166 18.06 14.32 0.22
CA ARG A 166 19.30 14.97 0.69
C ARG A 166 19.79 16.06 -0.26
N GLN A 167 19.60 15.89 -1.57
CA GLN A 167 19.96 16.87 -2.58
C GLN A 167 18.95 18.02 -2.69
N ASN A 168 17.72 17.81 -2.19
CA ASN A 168 16.61 18.77 -2.24
C ASN A 168 16.04 19.02 -0.83
N PRO A 169 16.83 19.61 0.09
CA PRO A 169 16.37 19.85 1.45
C PRO A 169 15.17 20.80 1.47
N VAL A 170 14.24 20.57 2.42
CA VAL A 170 13.13 21.51 2.65
C VAL A 170 13.67 22.71 3.43
N PRO A 171 13.49 23.95 2.95
CA PRO A 171 13.93 25.15 3.68
C PRO A 171 13.24 25.24 5.06
N PRO A 172 13.93 25.66 6.10
CA PRO A 172 13.33 25.91 7.41
C PRO A 172 12.18 26.93 7.28
N GLY A 173 10.99 26.61 7.78
CA GLY A 173 9.79 27.47 7.69
C GLY A 173 9.18 27.58 6.31
N GLY A 174 9.68 26.85 5.31
CA GLY A 174 9.13 26.86 3.97
C GLY A 174 7.79 26.12 3.90
N LEU A 175 6.73 26.83 3.49
CA LEU A 175 5.60 26.18 2.88
C LEU A 175 6.14 25.32 1.75
N LEU A 176 5.72 24.06 1.67
CA LEU A 176 6.03 23.19 0.53
C LEU A 176 5.48 23.87 -0.72
N ASN A 177 6.30 24.66 -1.39
CA ASN A 177 5.91 25.27 -2.64
C ASN A 177 5.62 24.16 -3.63
N GLN A 178 4.44 24.17 -4.23
CA GLN A 178 4.01 23.22 -5.25
C GLN A 178 4.97 23.17 -6.45
N SER A 179 5.91 24.12 -6.55
CA SER A 179 6.97 24.19 -7.54
C SER A 179 8.25 23.44 -7.19
N GLN A 180 8.34 22.79 -6.01
CA GLN A 180 9.51 21.94 -5.73
C GLN A 180 9.50 20.74 -6.68
N ALA A 181 10.66 20.50 -7.32
CA ALA A 181 10.88 19.35 -8.17
C ALA A 181 10.44 18.07 -7.44
N ARG A 182 9.69 17.22 -8.12
CA ARG A 182 9.27 15.91 -7.59
C ARG A 182 10.34 14.89 -7.95
N PRO A 183 10.62 13.90 -7.08
CA PRO A 183 11.50 12.82 -7.45
C PRO A 183 10.89 12.06 -8.64
N SER A 184 11.71 11.81 -9.67
CA SER A 184 11.34 10.96 -10.80
C SER A 184 12.11 9.65 -10.67
N LEU A 185 11.39 8.54 -10.57
CA LEU A 185 11.94 7.20 -10.62
C LEU A 185 11.51 6.52 -11.91
N ASP A 186 12.33 5.60 -12.39
CA ASP A 186 12.03 4.84 -13.60
C ASP A 186 10.78 3.98 -13.41
N LEU A 187 9.88 4.00 -14.40
CA LEU A 187 8.66 3.22 -14.37
C LEU A 187 8.91 1.71 -14.20
N PRO A 188 9.88 1.08 -14.88
CA PRO A 188 10.23 -0.32 -14.67
C PRO A 188 10.59 -0.64 -13.20
N LEU A 189 11.32 0.25 -12.52
CA LEU A 189 11.69 0.09 -11.12
C LEU A 189 10.44 0.12 -10.22
N LEU A 190 9.54 1.07 -10.46
CA LEU A 190 8.28 1.21 -9.69
C LEU A 190 7.36 0.01 -9.92
N THR A 191 7.28 -0.51 -11.14
CA THR A 191 6.51 -1.72 -11.46
C THR A 191 7.10 -2.96 -10.81
N ALA A 192 8.42 -3.11 -10.81
CA ALA A 192 9.09 -4.21 -10.13
C ALA A 192 8.95 -4.13 -8.59
N ALA A 193 8.91 -2.92 -8.03
CA ALA A 193 8.69 -2.72 -6.60
C ALA A 193 7.25 -3.07 -6.17
N ARG A 194 6.28 -2.89 -7.07
CA ARG A 194 4.86 -3.18 -6.82
C ARG A 194 4.29 -4.00 -7.97
N PRO A 195 4.55 -5.33 -7.96
CA PRO A 195 4.07 -6.21 -9.00
C PRO A 195 2.53 -6.33 -8.97
N GLY A 196 1.92 -6.54 -10.14
CA GLY A 196 0.46 -6.65 -10.29
C GLY A 196 -0.14 -8.00 -9.84
N HIS A 197 0.50 -8.68 -8.89
CA HIS A 197 0.02 -9.96 -8.34
C HIS A 197 0.25 -10.02 -6.84
N CYS A 198 -0.68 -10.51 -6.13
CA CYS A 198 -0.74 -10.83 -4.72
C CYS A 198 -1.42 -12.20 -4.55
#